data_b17b655674ba0623833d4b9b3911e9c6
#
_entry.id   b17b655674ba0623833d4b9b3911e9c6
#
_cell.length_a   1.000
_cell.length_b   1.000
_cell.length_c   1.000
_cell.angle_alpha   90.00
_cell.angle_beta   90.00
_cell.angle_gamma   90.00
#
_symmetry.space_group_name_H-M   'P 1'
#
loop_
_entity.id
_entity.type
_entity.pdbx_description
1 polymer ?
#
loop_
_entity_poly.entity_id
_entity_poly.type
_entity_poly.pdbx_seq_one_letter_code
_entity_poly.pdbx_strand_id
1 'polypeptide(L)'
;MANPSDYRQRAKVTPPHVSLRALRIACGKTLDQVCALVEEATGQQLTRGALSAIESGLRGASAETLRGLAAAFGLAPEDLDTQYEPRGRAA
;
A
#
# COMPACT_ATOMS: atom_id res chain seq x y z
N MET A 1 -12.71 25.55 -16.85
CA MET A 1 -11.62 24.86 -16.21
C MET A 1 -12.00 24.46 -14.80
N ALA A 2 -11.73 23.23 -14.46
CA ALA A 2 -12.06 22.76 -13.13
C ALA A 2 -11.05 23.31 -12.14
N ASN A 3 -11.55 23.87 -11.07
CA ASN A 3 -10.68 24.33 -10.01
C ASN A 3 -10.57 23.22 -8.97
N PRO A 4 -9.71 23.38 -7.99
CA PRO A 4 -9.55 22.34 -6.98
C PRO A 4 -10.84 22.01 -6.24
N SER A 5 -11.73 22.97 -6.12
CA SER A 5 -13.00 22.68 -5.47
C SER A 5 -13.84 21.73 -6.28
N ASP A 6 -13.86 21.94 -7.59
CA ASP A 6 -14.61 21.03 -8.44
C ASP A 6 -14.05 19.64 -8.35
N TYR A 7 -12.76 19.55 -8.36
CA TYR A 7 -12.13 18.25 -8.27
C TYR A 7 -12.48 17.59 -6.94
N ARG A 8 -12.48 18.39 -5.90
CA ARG A 8 -12.77 17.86 -4.60
C ARG A 8 -14.21 17.42 -4.48
N GLN A 9 -15.09 18.14 -5.15
CA GLN A 9 -16.48 17.71 -5.13
C GLN A 9 -16.68 16.41 -5.81
N ARG A 10 -15.80 16.07 -6.71
CA ARG A 10 -15.87 14.78 -7.33
C ARG A 10 -15.34 13.71 -6.44
N ALA A 11 -15.03 14.03 -5.23
CA ALA A 11 -14.53 13.03 -4.30
C ALA A 11 -15.55 11.96 -4.05
N LYS A 12 -16.78 12.18 -4.43
CA LYS A 12 -17.73 11.09 -4.37
C LYS A 12 -17.37 10.00 -5.31
N VAL A 13 -16.67 10.34 -6.38
CA VAL A 13 -16.16 9.36 -7.30
C VAL A 13 -14.89 8.79 -6.70
N THR A 14 -14.81 7.48 -6.70
CA THR A 14 -13.63 6.84 -6.16
C THR A 14 -12.40 7.29 -6.94
N PRO A 15 -11.41 7.84 -6.27
CA PRO A 15 -10.18 8.21 -6.98
C PRO A 15 -9.47 6.98 -7.47
N PRO A 16 -8.65 7.12 -8.49
CA PRO A 16 -7.88 5.99 -8.95
C PRO A 16 -6.98 5.46 -7.86
N HIS A 17 -6.90 4.16 -7.79
CA HIS A 17 -6.05 3.50 -6.83
C HIS A 17 -4.88 2.87 -7.55
N VAL A 18 -3.73 3.01 -6.96
CA VAL A 18 -2.55 2.32 -7.46
C VAL A 18 -2.32 1.15 -6.53
N SER A 19 -2.31 -0.05 -7.06
CA SER A 19 -2.08 -1.21 -6.23
C SER A 19 -0.67 -1.14 -5.64
N LEU A 20 -0.50 -1.80 -4.51
CA LEU A 20 0.80 -1.83 -3.86
C LEU A 20 1.86 -2.41 -4.80
N ARG A 21 1.48 -3.44 -5.54
CA ARG A 21 2.40 -4.05 -6.49
C ARG A 21 2.79 -3.07 -7.60
N ALA A 22 1.81 -2.36 -8.12
CA ALA A 22 2.10 -1.39 -9.18
C ALA A 22 2.99 -0.28 -8.66
N LEU A 23 2.74 0.15 -7.44
CA LEU A 23 3.57 1.19 -6.83
C LEU A 23 5.01 0.70 -6.67
N ARG A 24 5.16 -0.53 -6.19
CA ARG A 24 6.50 -1.10 -6.02
C ARG A 24 7.23 -1.18 -7.34
N ILE A 25 6.55 -1.65 -8.38
CA ILE A 25 7.17 -1.78 -9.69
C ILE A 25 7.51 -0.41 -10.25
N ALA A 26 6.61 0.54 -10.09
CA ALA A 26 6.85 1.90 -10.57
C ALA A 26 8.06 2.52 -9.89
N CYS A 27 8.30 2.16 -8.63
CA CYS A 27 9.46 2.66 -7.90
C CYS A 27 10.71 1.85 -8.18
N GLY A 28 10.62 0.84 -9.03
CA GLY A 28 11.78 0.06 -9.41
C GLY A 28 12.30 -0.83 -8.31
N LYS A 29 11.42 -1.30 -7.42
CA LYS A 29 11.87 -2.08 -6.28
C LYS A 29 11.39 -3.51 -6.38
N THR A 30 12.26 -4.42 -5.98
CA THR A 30 11.88 -5.83 -5.87
C THR A 30 11.22 -6.09 -4.53
N LEU A 31 10.60 -7.27 -4.44
CA LEU A 31 10.01 -7.67 -3.16
C LEU A 31 11.06 -7.67 -2.05
N ASP A 32 12.24 -8.21 -2.35
CA ASP A 32 13.29 -8.27 -1.33
C ASP A 32 13.73 -6.89 -0.89
N GLN A 33 13.81 -5.95 -1.82
CA GLN A 33 14.21 -4.60 -1.47
C GLN A 33 13.19 -3.94 -0.55
N VAL A 34 11.92 -4.13 -0.84
CA VAL A 34 10.89 -3.55 0.00
C VAL A 34 10.91 -4.21 1.38
N CYS A 35 11.09 -5.52 1.43
CA CYS A 35 11.16 -6.20 2.72
C CYS A 35 12.31 -5.66 3.56
N ALA A 36 13.45 -5.44 2.95
CA ALA A 36 14.59 -4.89 3.67
C ALA A 36 14.30 -3.48 4.19
N LEU A 37 13.66 -2.67 3.38
CA LEU A 37 13.34 -1.31 3.80
C LEU A 37 12.32 -1.30 4.93
N VAL A 38 11.36 -2.20 4.90
CA VAL A 38 10.37 -2.29 5.98
C VAL A 38 11.08 -2.71 7.27
N GLU A 39 11.97 -3.67 7.19
CA GLU A 39 12.68 -4.11 8.38
C GLU A 39 13.54 -2.98 8.93
N GLU A 40 14.17 -2.22 8.05
CA GLU A 40 14.97 -1.10 8.47
C GLU A 40 14.13 -0.05 9.18
N ALA A 41 12.93 0.18 8.68
CA ALA A 41 12.08 1.23 9.22
C ALA A 41 11.38 0.81 10.51
N THR A 42 11.02 -0.46 10.65
CA THR A 42 10.19 -0.89 11.77
C THR A 42 10.88 -1.87 12.70
N GLY A 43 11.97 -2.47 12.26
CA GLY A 43 12.60 -3.52 13.04
C GLY A 43 11.89 -4.86 12.91
N GLN A 44 10.80 -4.92 12.17
CA GLN A 44 10.06 -6.15 11.97
C GLN A 44 10.48 -6.81 10.67
N GLN A 45 10.65 -8.12 10.73
CA GLN A 45 10.99 -8.87 9.55
C GLN A 45 9.74 -9.11 8.71
N LEU A 46 9.81 -8.75 7.45
CA LEU A 46 8.74 -9.01 6.50
C LEU A 46 9.29 -9.95 5.44
N THR A 47 8.64 -11.08 5.26
CA THR A 47 9.12 -12.05 4.27
C THR A 47 8.55 -11.71 2.90
N ARG A 48 9.23 -12.22 1.86
CA ARG A 48 8.73 -12.04 0.50
C ARG A 48 7.33 -12.60 0.35
N GLY A 49 7.10 -13.77 0.92
CA GLY A 49 5.78 -14.39 0.82
C GLY A 49 4.71 -13.56 1.48
N ALA A 50 5.03 -13.00 2.65
CA ALA A 50 4.07 -12.15 3.34
C ALA A 50 3.79 -10.89 2.53
N LEU A 51 4.82 -10.26 1.99
CA LEU A 51 4.61 -9.07 1.18
C LEU A 51 3.80 -9.40 -0.07
N SER A 52 4.12 -10.51 -0.72
CA SER A 52 3.38 -10.92 -1.90
C SER A 52 1.90 -11.14 -1.57
N ALA A 53 1.62 -11.74 -0.43
CA ALA A 53 0.24 -11.97 -0.01
C ALA A 53 -0.48 -10.65 0.25
N ILE A 54 0.22 -9.68 0.84
CA ILE A 54 -0.35 -8.37 1.07
C ILE A 54 -0.65 -7.69 -0.26
N GLU A 55 0.29 -7.78 -1.21
CA GLU A 55 0.09 -7.17 -2.52
C GLU A 55 -1.09 -7.79 -3.25
N SER A 56 -1.32 -9.07 -3.03
CA SER A 56 -2.41 -9.78 -3.71
C SER A 56 -3.74 -9.65 -3.00
N GLY A 57 -3.76 -9.02 -1.84
CA GLY A 57 -4.99 -8.91 -1.08
C GLY A 57 -5.36 -10.18 -0.35
N LEU A 58 -4.43 -11.13 -0.25
CA LEU A 58 -4.71 -12.38 0.47
C LEU A 58 -4.57 -12.21 1.96
N ARG A 59 -3.89 -11.18 2.40
CA ARG A 59 -3.82 -10.87 3.82
C ARG A 59 -3.67 -9.38 3.99
N GLY A 60 -4.07 -8.88 5.14
CA GLY A 60 -3.91 -7.48 5.45
C GLY A 60 -2.57 -7.21 6.07
N ALA A 61 -2.27 -5.95 6.25
CA ALA A 61 -1.05 -5.49 6.88
C ALA A 61 -1.39 -4.81 8.19
N SER A 62 -0.57 -5.07 9.20
CA SER A 62 -0.74 -4.38 10.46
C SER A 62 -0.38 -2.91 10.31
N ALA A 63 -0.77 -2.10 11.29
CA ALA A 63 -0.43 -0.69 11.24
C ALA A 63 1.07 -0.49 11.17
N GLU A 64 1.82 -1.32 11.87
CA GLU A 64 3.27 -1.18 11.85
C GLU A 64 3.84 -1.56 10.48
N THR A 65 3.31 -2.62 9.87
CA THR A 65 3.74 -2.99 8.54
C THR A 65 3.40 -1.88 7.55
N LEU A 66 2.22 -1.28 7.69
CA LEU A 66 1.85 -0.17 6.81
C LEU A 66 2.80 1.00 6.96
N ARG A 67 3.20 1.31 8.19
CA ARG A 67 4.17 2.37 8.39
C ARG A 67 5.49 2.04 7.69
N GLY A 68 5.92 0.80 7.80
CA GLY A 68 7.15 0.39 7.14
C GLY A 68 7.04 0.45 5.63
N LEU A 69 5.91 0.02 5.08
CA LEU A 69 5.70 0.09 3.65
C LEU A 69 5.66 1.54 3.17
N ALA A 70 4.98 2.40 3.91
CA ALA A 70 4.94 3.81 3.54
C ALA A 70 6.33 4.40 3.56
N ALA A 71 7.11 4.10 4.58
CA ALA A 71 8.49 4.59 4.66
C ALA A 71 9.31 4.08 3.47
N ALA A 72 9.09 2.84 3.07
CA ALA A 72 9.83 2.27 1.95
C ALA A 72 9.56 3.01 0.66
N PHE A 73 8.37 3.57 0.52
CA PHE A 73 8.00 4.29 -0.68
C PHE A 73 8.05 5.81 -0.51
N GLY A 74 8.48 6.28 0.66
CA GLY A 74 8.56 7.73 0.89
C GLY A 74 7.22 8.39 1.06
N LEU A 75 6.24 7.67 1.58
CA LEU A 75 4.88 8.17 1.74
C LEU A 75 4.52 8.25 3.20
N ALA A 76 3.48 9.01 3.51
CA ALA A 76 2.88 8.95 4.83
C ALA A 76 2.00 7.70 4.90
N PRO A 77 1.86 7.10 6.10
CA PRO A 77 1.05 5.89 6.18
C PRO A 77 -0.38 6.05 5.67
N GLU A 78 -0.95 7.21 5.87
CA GLU A 78 -2.32 7.43 5.45
C GLU A 78 -2.44 7.55 3.94
N ASP A 79 -1.34 7.69 3.23
CA ASP A 79 -1.36 7.76 1.78
C ASP A 79 -1.32 6.38 1.16
N LEU A 80 -1.15 5.36 1.96
CA LEU A 80 -1.00 4.01 1.46
C LEU A 80 -2.27 3.24 1.71
N ASP A 81 -2.87 2.75 0.64
CA ASP A 81 -4.13 2.03 0.73
C ASP A 81 -3.89 0.61 0.24
N THR A 82 -3.96 -0.34 1.14
CA THR A 82 -3.74 -1.73 0.77
C THR A 82 -5.00 -2.42 0.31
N GLN A 83 -6.16 -1.85 0.60
CA GLN A 83 -7.41 -2.39 0.06
C GLN A 83 -7.62 -3.84 0.41
N TYR A 84 -7.22 -4.23 1.60
CA TYR A 84 -7.42 -5.60 2.01
C TYR A 84 -8.90 -5.84 2.27
N GLU A 85 -9.44 -6.86 1.66
CA GLU A 85 -10.80 -7.28 1.94
C GLU A 85 -10.77 -8.75 2.20
N PRO A 86 -11.10 -9.18 3.40
CA PRO A 86 -11.07 -10.60 3.71
C PRO A 86 -12.01 -11.35 2.79
N ARG A 87 -11.51 -12.37 2.17
CA ARG A 87 -12.35 -13.20 1.34
C ARG A 87 -13.36 -13.88 2.20
N GLY A 88 -14.41 -14.29 1.65
CA GLY A 88 -15.41 -14.96 2.43
C GLY A 88 -16.30 -14.02 3.21
N ARG A 89 -15.94 -12.75 3.23
CA ARG A 89 -16.83 -11.79 3.82
C ARG A 89 -17.56 -10.98 2.81
N ALA A 90 -17.30 -11.28 1.62
CA ALA A 90 -17.89 -10.50 0.55
C ALA A 90 -19.39 -10.57 0.54
N ALA A 91 -19.91 -11.41 1.27
CA ALA A 91 -21.35 -11.54 1.30
C ALA A 91 -22.02 -10.26 1.70
#